data_32e99e51933ab70c9a628b31d8b54152
#
_entry.id   32e99e51933ab70c9a628b31d8b54152
#
_cell.length_a   1.000
_cell.length_b   1.000
_cell.length_c   1.000
_cell.angle_alpha   90.00
_cell.angle_beta   90.00
_cell.angle_gamma   90.00
#
_symmetry.space_group_name_H-M   'P 1'
#
loop_
_entity.id
_entity.type
_entity.pdbx_description
1 polymer ?
#
loop_
_entity_poly.entity_id
_entity_poly.type
_entity_poly.pdbx_seq_one_letter_code
_entity_poly.pdbx_strand_id
1 'polypeptide(L)'
;MRESGFDNIYNLNPKRIRNRRIKVFGLMFLSTLLATAKWVTVIPTDSTVFTKILMVSLFILTFAWIALFFWSSVFGFFELLAKRKVPGIVWVPESTPLKSRTAILMPVYNESPQSVFANLLAMANDLKKTGQARAFDIFVLSDTTNPKVWVEEEKTWLEAQKYMPDEIKLYYRRRVKNTARKSGNIEDFCNKWGAAYASMIVLDADSLMNGSTMLRMAQLMEANPKAGIIQAPPMTVNKNSLFARMQQFAGKVYGPIVSAGLAYWQVGDSNYWGHNAIIRVSAFIQCCGLPVLPGKAPFGGHILSHDFVEAALIRRGGWSAWLLPELKGSYEECPPTMIDFAGRDRRWCQGNMQHIKIMISKGLHPVSRIHFTIGIMSYLSSPIWLCFLLVGLAIALGREFFPPVYFPEVRTLFPTWPIFDKIGTIALFVISMFMLIFPKFLGLIIYLLQNRRHGRQSPDLTRGAVKSVLLEIVVSALQAPIMMMFQSKFVFEIFTGHAVSWNTQIFSIT
;
A
#
# COMPACT_ATOMS: atom_id res chain seq x y z
N MET A 1 15.53 28.86 -11.41
CA MET A 1 14.64 27.85 -10.82
C MET A 1 14.21 28.36 -9.46
N ARG A 2 12.97 28.77 -9.28
CA ARG A 2 12.46 29.21 -7.98
C ARG A 2 12.48 27.99 -7.07
N GLU A 3 13.24 28.06 -5.99
CA GLU A 3 13.14 27.13 -4.88
C GLU A 3 11.67 27.16 -4.44
N SER A 4 10.98 26.08 -4.73
CA SER A 4 9.57 25.93 -4.40
C SER A 4 9.49 25.91 -2.87
N GLY A 5 8.54 26.60 -2.29
CA GLY A 5 8.31 26.71 -0.83
C GLY A 5 7.99 25.39 -0.12
N PHE A 6 8.46 24.26 -0.65
CA PHE A 6 8.31 22.90 -0.15
C PHE A 6 9.35 22.54 0.93
N ASP A 7 10.47 23.28 1.04
CA ASP A 7 11.60 22.85 1.86
C ASP A 7 11.45 23.13 3.37
N ASN A 8 10.51 24.01 3.78
CA ASN A 8 10.29 24.39 5.18
C ASN A 8 9.18 23.59 5.90
N ILE A 9 8.67 22.51 5.28
CA ILE A 9 7.56 21.71 5.84
C ILE A 9 8.04 20.70 6.88
N TYR A 10 9.33 20.37 6.85
CA TYR A 10 9.93 19.36 7.71
C TYR A 10 10.82 19.99 8.76
N ASN A 11 10.72 19.49 10.00
CA ASN A 11 11.73 19.74 11.04
C ASN A 11 12.98 18.88 10.76
N LEU A 12 13.41 18.80 9.50
CA LEU A 12 14.54 17.98 9.06
C LEU A 12 15.29 18.68 7.93
N ASN A 13 16.62 18.60 7.98
CA ASN A 13 17.48 19.14 6.93
C ASN A 13 17.19 18.46 5.57
N PRO A 14 16.87 19.21 4.50
CA PRO A 14 16.58 18.68 3.17
C PRO A 14 17.68 17.76 2.63
N LYS A 15 18.96 18.01 2.96
CA LYS A 15 20.08 17.14 2.59
C LYS A 15 19.92 15.72 3.17
N ARG A 16 19.39 15.59 4.41
CA ARG A 16 19.16 14.25 5.01
C ARG A 16 18.07 13.49 4.29
N ILE A 17 16.99 14.16 3.88
CA ILE A 17 15.89 13.56 3.12
C ILE A 17 16.42 13.08 1.77
N ARG A 18 17.13 13.96 1.05
CA ARG A 18 17.74 13.63 -0.23
C ARG A 18 18.69 12.43 -0.12
N ASN A 19 19.54 12.39 0.90
CA ASN A 19 20.48 11.30 1.09
C ASN A 19 19.80 9.95 1.35
N ARG A 20 18.67 9.92 2.08
CA ARG A 20 17.86 8.70 2.27
C ARG A 20 17.34 8.19 0.92
N ARG A 21 16.81 9.07 0.10
CA ARG A 21 16.32 8.73 -1.26
C ARG A 21 17.43 8.27 -2.17
N ILE A 22 18.56 9.01 -2.21
CA ILE A 22 19.73 8.60 -2.99
C ILE A 22 20.21 7.21 -2.60
N LYS A 23 20.24 6.86 -1.32
CA LYS A 23 20.64 5.52 -0.88
C LYS A 23 19.71 4.44 -1.43
N VAL A 24 18.38 4.59 -1.29
CA VAL A 24 17.43 3.58 -1.76
C VAL A 24 17.42 3.49 -3.28
N PHE A 25 17.21 4.62 -3.97
CA PHE A 25 17.09 4.62 -5.43
C PHE A 25 18.44 4.44 -6.13
N GLY A 26 19.54 4.92 -5.54
CA GLY A 26 20.87 4.70 -6.06
C GLY A 26 21.30 3.24 -6.00
N LEU A 27 21.02 2.54 -4.88
CA LEU A 27 21.29 1.11 -4.76
C LEU A 27 20.37 0.28 -5.65
N MET A 28 19.08 0.66 -5.77
CA MET A 28 18.16 0.07 -6.74
C MET A 28 18.73 0.19 -8.18
N PHE A 29 19.13 1.40 -8.58
CA PHE A 29 19.69 1.64 -9.90
C PHE A 29 21.00 0.88 -10.12
N LEU A 30 21.94 0.92 -9.16
CA LEU A 30 23.23 0.24 -9.25
C LEU A 30 23.05 -1.29 -9.37
N SER A 31 22.22 -1.90 -8.51
CA SER A 31 21.97 -3.34 -8.57
C SER A 31 21.28 -3.74 -9.88
N THR A 32 20.34 -2.92 -10.37
CA THR A 32 19.69 -3.16 -11.67
C THR A 32 20.68 -3.03 -12.83
N LEU A 33 21.55 -2.02 -12.81
CA LEU A 33 22.58 -1.83 -13.84
C LEU A 33 23.54 -3.04 -13.90
N LEU A 34 24.06 -3.46 -12.75
CA LEU A 34 24.98 -4.61 -12.66
C LEU A 34 24.30 -5.91 -13.12
N ALA A 35 23.08 -6.16 -12.69
CA ALA A 35 22.31 -7.32 -13.12
C ALA A 35 22.00 -7.28 -14.62
N THR A 36 21.66 -6.10 -15.17
CA THR A 36 21.40 -5.93 -16.61
C THR A 36 22.67 -6.13 -17.43
N ALA A 37 23.81 -5.58 -16.99
CA ALA A 37 25.10 -5.79 -17.67
C ALA A 37 25.41 -7.31 -17.75
N LYS A 38 25.17 -8.04 -16.67
CA LYS A 38 25.31 -9.51 -16.68
C LYS A 38 24.25 -10.18 -17.56
N TRP A 39 22.99 -9.72 -17.53
CA TRP A 39 21.92 -10.28 -18.35
C TRP A 39 22.22 -10.18 -19.85
N VAL A 40 22.80 -9.07 -20.32
CA VAL A 40 23.20 -8.90 -21.72
C VAL A 40 24.20 -9.97 -22.16
N THR A 41 25.11 -10.42 -21.27
CA THR A 41 26.07 -11.49 -21.59
C THR A 41 25.45 -12.89 -21.60
N VAL A 42 24.28 -13.04 -20.98
CA VAL A 42 23.53 -14.32 -20.90
C VAL A 42 22.59 -14.52 -22.09
N ILE A 43 22.09 -13.40 -22.67
CA ILE A 43 21.21 -13.48 -23.85
C ILE A 43 21.98 -14.11 -25.01
N PRO A 44 21.39 -15.12 -25.68
CA PRO A 44 22.06 -15.80 -26.79
C PRO A 44 22.50 -14.84 -27.91
N THR A 45 23.72 -15.03 -28.39
CA THR A 45 24.36 -14.16 -29.40
C THR A 45 23.64 -14.20 -30.75
N ASP A 46 23.00 -15.32 -31.09
CA ASP A 46 22.22 -15.57 -32.30
C ASP A 46 20.81 -14.99 -32.28
N SER A 47 20.37 -14.43 -31.14
CA SER A 47 19.07 -13.77 -31.06
C SER A 47 19.02 -12.50 -31.90
N THR A 48 17.86 -12.18 -32.50
CA THR A 48 17.66 -10.92 -33.24
C THR A 48 17.85 -9.69 -32.35
N VAL A 49 18.22 -8.57 -32.95
CA VAL A 49 18.38 -7.29 -32.23
C VAL A 49 17.10 -6.91 -31.49
N PHE A 50 15.92 -7.12 -32.13
CA PHE A 50 14.62 -6.86 -31.52
C PHE A 50 14.42 -7.69 -30.27
N THR A 51 14.66 -9.01 -30.33
CA THR A 51 14.53 -9.92 -29.19
C THR A 51 15.46 -9.51 -28.04
N LYS A 52 16.70 -9.14 -28.34
CA LYS A 52 17.65 -8.66 -27.33
C LYS A 52 17.15 -7.39 -26.62
N ILE A 53 16.73 -6.39 -27.38
CA ILE A 53 16.19 -5.13 -26.83
C ILE A 53 14.96 -5.44 -25.96
N LEU A 54 14.03 -6.26 -26.43
CA LEU A 54 12.82 -6.63 -25.71
C LEU A 54 13.15 -7.32 -24.38
N MET A 55 14.00 -8.35 -24.40
CA MET A 55 14.42 -9.10 -23.21
C MET A 55 15.15 -8.22 -22.20
N VAL A 56 16.04 -7.34 -22.64
CA VAL A 56 16.74 -6.39 -21.76
C VAL A 56 15.77 -5.42 -21.13
N SER A 57 14.82 -4.88 -21.90
CA SER A 57 13.81 -3.94 -21.39
C SER A 57 12.89 -4.59 -20.34
N LEU A 58 12.39 -5.78 -20.63
CA LEU A 58 11.55 -6.55 -19.69
C LEU A 58 12.33 -6.92 -18.41
N PHE A 59 13.60 -7.30 -18.54
CA PHE A 59 14.47 -7.61 -17.41
C PHE A 59 14.71 -6.38 -16.53
N ILE A 60 15.06 -5.23 -17.12
CA ILE A 60 15.26 -3.98 -16.38
C ILE A 60 14.02 -3.63 -15.55
N LEU A 61 12.83 -3.68 -16.15
CA LEU A 61 11.58 -3.33 -15.47
C LEU A 61 11.27 -4.27 -14.30
N THR A 62 11.41 -5.58 -14.52
CA THR A 62 11.13 -6.59 -13.49
C THR A 62 12.18 -6.58 -12.37
N PHE A 63 13.46 -6.47 -12.73
CA PHE A 63 14.53 -6.47 -11.72
C PHE A 63 14.57 -5.17 -10.92
N ALA A 64 14.36 -3.99 -11.53
CA ALA A 64 14.27 -2.72 -10.81
C ALA A 64 13.11 -2.72 -9.81
N TRP A 65 11.98 -3.35 -10.17
CA TRP A 65 10.83 -3.52 -9.28
C TRP A 65 11.20 -4.33 -8.03
N ILE A 66 11.85 -5.48 -8.21
CA ILE A 66 12.35 -6.31 -7.10
C ILE A 66 13.38 -5.54 -6.26
N ALA A 67 14.33 -4.87 -6.89
CA ALA A 67 15.40 -4.13 -6.25
C ALA A 67 14.88 -2.98 -5.37
N LEU A 68 13.82 -2.27 -5.80
CA LEU A 68 13.20 -1.20 -5.02
C LEU A 68 12.66 -1.71 -3.68
N PHE A 69 11.92 -2.81 -3.70
CA PHE A 69 11.34 -3.38 -2.47
C PHE A 69 12.40 -4.03 -1.59
N PHE A 70 13.39 -4.68 -2.19
CA PHE A 70 14.52 -5.25 -1.47
C PHE A 70 15.26 -4.17 -0.66
N TRP A 71 15.72 -3.11 -1.31
CA TRP A 71 16.50 -2.06 -0.65
C TRP A 71 15.64 -1.27 0.36
N SER A 72 14.38 -1.02 0.04
CA SER A 72 13.46 -0.41 1.01
C SER A 72 13.34 -1.28 2.27
N SER A 73 13.17 -2.59 2.14
CA SER A 73 13.06 -3.52 3.25
C SER A 73 14.37 -3.62 4.06
N VAL A 74 15.53 -3.60 3.41
CA VAL A 74 16.84 -3.60 4.07
C VAL A 74 17.01 -2.35 4.94
N PHE A 75 16.68 -1.16 4.42
CA PHE A 75 16.73 0.06 5.24
C PHE A 75 15.70 0.03 6.36
N GLY A 76 14.49 -0.49 6.11
CA GLY A 76 13.47 -0.68 7.13
C GLY A 76 13.92 -1.58 8.27
N PHE A 77 14.61 -2.67 7.94
CA PHE A 77 15.22 -3.56 8.94
C PHE A 77 16.20 -2.81 9.86
N PHE A 78 17.12 -2.02 9.30
CA PHE A 78 18.09 -1.27 10.09
C PHE A 78 17.44 -0.16 10.94
N GLU A 79 16.42 0.52 10.46
CA GLU A 79 15.67 1.51 11.25
C GLU A 79 14.98 0.85 12.45
N LEU A 80 14.34 -0.31 12.26
CA LEU A 80 13.68 -1.06 13.34
C LEU A 80 14.68 -1.68 14.32
N LEU A 81 15.80 -2.20 13.84
CA LEU A 81 16.87 -2.75 14.67
C LEU A 81 17.44 -1.68 15.60
N ALA A 82 17.69 -0.49 15.06
CA ALA A 82 18.19 0.68 15.79
C ALA A 82 17.10 1.41 16.59
N LYS A 83 15.83 0.96 16.55
CA LYS A 83 14.66 1.59 17.22
C LYS A 83 14.51 3.09 16.89
N ARG A 84 14.85 3.49 15.68
CA ARG A 84 14.76 4.89 15.28
C ARG A 84 13.31 5.22 14.94
N LYS A 85 12.85 6.37 15.44
CA LYS A 85 11.57 6.95 15.06
C LYS A 85 11.70 7.67 13.71
N VAL A 86 10.58 7.76 12.99
CA VAL A 86 10.53 8.55 11.75
C VAL A 86 10.98 9.98 12.05
N PRO A 87 12.02 10.49 11.36
CA PRO A 87 12.54 11.82 11.62
C PRO A 87 11.71 12.90 10.93
N GLY A 88 11.74 14.11 11.47
CA GLY A 88 11.08 15.29 10.90
C GLY A 88 9.67 15.54 11.43
N ILE A 89 9.07 14.59 12.15
CA ILE A 89 7.85 14.79 12.92
C ILE A 89 8.21 15.04 14.38
N VAL A 90 7.52 15.96 15.01
CA VAL A 90 7.69 16.27 16.44
C VAL A 90 6.92 15.23 17.25
N TRP A 91 7.64 14.48 18.07
CA TRP A 91 7.08 13.50 19.00
C TRP A 91 6.87 14.15 20.36
N VAL A 92 5.61 14.19 20.82
CA VAL A 92 5.24 14.72 22.14
C VAL A 92 5.08 13.58 23.16
N PRO A 93 5.11 13.84 24.47
CA PRO A 93 4.77 12.84 25.49
C PRO A 93 3.34 12.28 25.31
N GLU A 94 3.11 11.02 25.71
CA GLU A 94 1.77 10.40 25.62
C GLU A 94 0.76 11.06 26.58
N SER A 95 1.24 11.70 27.65
CA SER A 95 0.45 12.44 28.63
C SER A 95 -0.02 13.81 28.13
N THR A 96 0.39 14.25 26.92
CA THR A 96 0.05 15.58 26.39
C THR A 96 -1.47 15.69 26.20
N PRO A 97 -2.15 16.69 26.83
CA PRO A 97 -3.57 16.87 26.67
C PRO A 97 -3.90 17.42 25.28
N LEU A 98 -5.01 16.96 24.70
CA LEU A 98 -5.56 17.52 23.46
C LEU A 98 -6.23 18.86 23.72
N LYS A 99 -6.06 19.78 22.78
CA LYS A 99 -6.65 21.13 22.79
C LYS A 99 -7.79 21.28 21.78
N SER A 100 -7.84 20.42 20.78
CA SER A 100 -8.79 20.47 19.68
C SER A 100 -9.65 19.19 19.61
N ARG A 101 -10.75 19.28 18.87
CA ARG A 101 -11.63 18.13 18.65
C ARG A 101 -11.27 17.41 17.37
N THR A 102 -11.42 16.08 17.40
CA THR A 102 -11.23 15.17 16.28
C THR A 102 -12.51 14.41 15.99
N ALA A 103 -12.94 14.38 14.73
CA ALA A 103 -14.05 13.52 14.29
C ALA A 103 -13.51 12.13 13.88
N ILE A 104 -14.14 11.06 14.30
CA ILE A 104 -13.90 9.70 13.80
C ILE A 104 -14.98 9.42 12.76
N LEU A 105 -14.57 9.23 11.50
CA LEU A 105 -15.47 9.04 10.38
C LEU A 105 -15.46 7.57 9.94
N MET A 106 -16.65 6.96 9.95
CA MET A 106 -16.90 5.60 9.48
C MET A 106 -17.84 5.63 8.27
N PRO A 107 -17.32 5.78 7.03
CA PRO A 107 -18.14 5.63 5.83
C PRO A 107 -18.60 4.19 5.67
N VAL A 108 -19.89 4.00 5.40
CA VAL A 108 -20.51 2.68 5.21
C VAL A 108 -21.35 2.63 3.93
N TYR A 109 -21.41 1.45 3.30
CA TYR A 109 -22.18 1.19 2.07
C TYR A 109 -22.65 -0.26 2.01
N ASN A 110 -23.83 -0.55 2.52
CA ASN A 110 -24.44 -1.89 2.55
C ASN A 110 -23.65 -2.95 3.36
N GLU A 111 -22.74 -2.56 4.27
CA GLU A 111 -22.09 -3.48 5.22
C GLU A 111 -23.05 -3.90 6.33
N SER A 112 -22.65 -4.92 7.11
CA SER A 112 -23.42 -5.38 8.28
C SER A 112 -23.44 -4.32 9.39
N PRO A 113 -24.63 -3.75 9.73
CA PRO A 113 -24.73 -2.74 10.77
C PRO A 113 -24.22 -3.23 12.12
N GLN A 114 -24.51 -4.49 12.48
CA GLN A 114 -24.09 -5.09 13.75
C GLN A 114 -22.56 -5.07 13.90
N SER A 115 -21.84 -5.48 12.86
CA SER A 115 -20.36 -5.49 12.89
C SER A 115 -19.80 -4.07 13.00
N VAL A 116 -20.34 -3.14 12.22
CA VAL A 116 -19.89 -1.73 12.20
C VAL A 116 -20.08 -1.09 13.58
N PHE A 117 -21.26 -1.18 14.15
CA PHE A 117 -21.54 -0.55 15.46
C PHE A 117 -20.86 -1.28 16.62
N ALA A 118 -20.67 -2.60 16.56
CA ALA A 118 -19.87 -3.33 17.54
C ALA A 118 -18.42 -2.86 17.55
N ASN A 119 -17.80 -2.68 16.37
CA ASN A 119 -16.46 -2.15 16.24
C ASN A 119 -16.36 -0.71 16.79
N LEU A 120 -17.34 0.14 16.48
CA LEU A 120 -17.39 1.53 16.99
C LEU A 120 -17.51 1.56 18.51
N LEU A 121 -18.37 0.73 19.11
CA LEU A 121 -18.50 0.63 20.57
C LEU A 121 -17.20 0.13 21.23
N ALA A 122 -16.56 -0.87 20.63
CA ALA A 122 -15.26 -1.35 21.13
C ALA A 122 -14.19 -0.26 21.10
N MET A 123 -14.09 0.48 20.00
CA MET A 123 -13.17 1.61 19.86
C MET A 123 -13.48 2.75 20.83
N ALA A 124 -14.75 3.11 21.01
CA ALA A 124 -15.19 4.16 21.93
C ALA A 124 -14.86 3.80 23.39
N ASN A 125 -15.12 2.55 23.80
CA ASN A 125 -14.78 2.07 25.14
C ASN A 125 -13.26 2.03 25.39
N ASP A 126 -12.46 1.69 24.38
CA ASP A 126 -11.01 1.72 24.51
C ASP A 126 -10.47 3.16 24.54
N LEU A 127 -11.07 4.06 23.76
CA LEU A 127 -10.75 5.49 23.77
C LEU A 127 -11.08 6.14 25.13
N LYS A 128 -12.19 5.75 25.78
CA LYS A 128 -12.57 6.19 27.14
C LYS A 128 -11.45 5.91 28.16
N LYS A 129 -10.78 4.75 28.06
CA LYS A 129 -9.68 4.39 28.97
C LYS A 129 -8.49 5.35 28.89
N THR A 130 -8.37 6.13 27.83
CA THR A 130 -7.28 7.11 27.65
C THR A 130 -7.47 8.38 28.49
N GLY A 131 -8.65 8.60 29.06
CA GLY A 131 -9.00 9.82 29.83
C GLY A 131 -9.21 11.09 28.99
N GLN A 132 -9.09 11.02 27.65
CA GLN A 132 -9.24 12.16 26.76
C GLN A 132 -10.36 11.98 25.71
N ALA A 133 -11.31 11.09 25.98
CA ALA A 133 -12.40 10.74 25.07
C ALA A 133 -13.27 11.93 24.66
N ARG A 134 -13.43 12.93 25.52
CA ARG A 134 -14.22 14.18 25.24
C ARG A 134 -13.73 14.97 24.02
N ALA A 135 -12.49 14.74 23.58
CA ALA A 135 -11.95 15.38 22.40
C ALA A 135 -12.42 14.72 21.09
N PHE A 136 -13.19 13.64 21.16
CA PHE A 136 -13.59 12.85 20.00
C PHE A 136 -15.10 12.72 19.87
N ASP A 137 -15.60 12.76 18.64
CA ASP A 137 -16.95 12.36 18.25
C ASP A 137 -16.90 11.36 17.11
N ILE A 138 -17.89 10.49 17.03
CA ILE A 138 -17.99 9.45 16.01
C ILE A 138 -19.14 9.76 15.04
N PHE A 139 -18.87 9.64 13.75
CA PHE A 139 -19.83 9.83 12.67
C PHE A 139 -19.90 8.58 11.80
N VAL A 140 -21.05 7.96 11.74
CA VAL A 140 -21.37 6.96 10.73
C VAL A 140 -21.93 7.67 9.51
N LEU A 141 -21.18 7.60 8.40
CA LEU A 141 -21.51 8.28 7.16
C LEU A 141 -22.04 7.28 6.13
N SER A 142 -23.36 7.05 6.14
CA SER A 142 -23.99 6.04 5.31
C SER A 142 -24.25 6.53 3.88
N ASP A 143 -23.79 5.73 2.92
CA ASP A 143 -24.13 5.77 1.50
C ASP A 143 -24.98 4.56 1.10
N THR A 144 -25.49 3.81 2.08
CA THR A 144 -26.27 2.58 1.89
C THR A 144 -27.50 2.81 1.00
N THR A 145 -27.64 1.95 0.00
CA THR A 145 -28.73 2.01 -0.98
C THR A 145 -29.78 0.93 -0.77
N ASN A 146 -29.46 -0.14 -0.04
CA ASN A 146 -30.39 -1.20 0.28
C ASN A 146 -31.33 -0.78 1.41
N PRO A 147 -32.67 -0.69 1.18
CA PRO A 147 -33.62 -0.25 2.19
C PRO A 147 -33.65 -1.10 3.48
N LYS A 148 -33.46 -2.40 3.35
CA LYS A 148 -33.40 -3.31 4.50
C LYS A 148 -32.20 -3.01 5.40
N VAL A 149 -31.05 -2.69 4.77
CA VAL A 149 -29.79 -2.42 5.50
C VAL A 149 -29.85 -1.05 6.18
N TRP A 150 -30.30 0.01 5.50
CA TRP A 150 -30.31 1.33 6.15
C TRP A 150 -31.32 1.44 7.31
N VAL A 151 -32.48 0.75 7.23
CA VAL A 151 -33.42 0.69 8.36
C VAL A 151 -32.77 -0.02 9.56
N GLU A 152 -32.01 -1.06 9.29
CA GLU A 152 -31.25 -1.77 10.31
C GLU A 152 -30.06 -0.94 10.85
N GLU A 153 -29.40 -0.13 10.01
CA GLU A 153 -28.39 0.85 10.46
C GLU A 153 -28.98 1.84 11.46
N GLU A 154 -30.16 2.42 11.16
CA GLU A 154 -30.83 3.38 12.05
C GLU A 154 -31.23 2.73 13.38
N LYS A 155 -31.80 1.51 13.33
CA LYS A 155 -32.15 0.74 14.52
C LYS A 155 -30.91 0.45 15.38
N THR A 156 -29.86 -0.06 14.76
CA THR A 156 -28.61 -0.43 15.45
C THR A 156 -27.91 0.81 16.02
N TRP A 157 -27.97 1.95 15.32
CA TRP A 157 -27.48 3.23 15.82
C TRP A 157 -28.19 3.67 17.10
N LEU A 158 -29.54 3.61 17.13
CA LEU A 158 -30.32 3.92 18.33
C LEU A 158 -30.00 3.00 19.51
N GLU A 159 -29.77 1.72 19.24
CA GLU A 159 -29.32 0.78 20.26
C GLU A 159 -27.90 1.09 20.74
N ALA A 160 -26.99 1.34 19.83
CA ALA A 160 -25.58 1.64 20.15
C ALA A 160 -25.43 2.90 21.01
N GLN A 161 -26.28 3.91 20.82
CA GLN A 161 -26.28 5.13 21.66
C GLN A 161 -26.44 4.84 23.15
N LYS A 162 -27.19 3.78 23.52
CA LYS A 162 -27.39 3.41 24.92
C LYS A 162 -26.13 2.88 25.61
N TYR A 163 -25.19 2.37 24.82
CA TYR A 163 -23.97 1.76 25.31
C TYR A 163 -22.71 2.62 25.05
N MET A 164 -22.90 3.78 24.39
CA MET A 164 -21.78 4.72 24.17
C MET A 164 -21.30 5.35 25.47
N PRO A 165 -20.01 5.55 25.66
CA PRO A 165 -19.50 6.40 26.74
C PRO A 165 -20.09 7.81 26.66
N ASP A 166 -20.48 8.39 27.80
CA ASP A 166 -21.10 9.73 27.89
C ASP A 166 -20.21 10.84 27.32
N GLU A 167 -18.90 10.60 27.29
CA GLU A 167 -17.91 11.54 26.80
C GLU A 167 -17.84 11.63 25.26
N ILE A 168 -18.41 10.64 24.54
CA ILE A 168 -18.30 10.51 23.07
C ILE A 168 -19.68 10.56 22.45
N LYS A 169 -19.91 11.48 21.53
CA LYS A 169 -21.18 11.56 20.79
C LYS A 169 -21.11 10.67 19.53
N LEU A 170 -22.15 9.87 19.30
CA LEU A 170 -22.32 9.04 18.13
C LEU A 170 -23.38 9.63 17.22
N TYR A 171 -22.98 10.06 16.03
CA TYR A 171 -23.88 10.61 15.02
C TYR A 171 -24.03 9.63 13.86
N TYR A 172 -25.23 9.59 13.27
CA TYR A 172 -25.54 8.85 12.06
C TYR A 172 -26.09 9.80 10.99
N ARG A 173 -25.60 9.71 9.78
CA ARG A 173 -26.09 10.47 8.63
C ARG A 173 -26.08 9.63 7.38
N ARG A 174 -27.22 9.55 6.68
CA ARG A 174 -27.36 8.90 5.37
C ARG A 174 -27.49 9.95 4.27
N ARG A 175 -26.75 9.75 3.17
CA ARG A 175 -26.92 10.52 1.92
C ARG A 175 -27.93 9.83 1.00
N VAL A 176 -28.73 10.61 0.27
CA VAL A 176 -29.65 10.12 -0.75
C VAL A 176 -28.92 9.94 -2.09
N LYS A 177 -27.94 10.82 -2.40
CA LYS A 177 -27.13 10.78 -3.63
C LYS A 177 -25.69 10.52 -3.27
N ASN A 178 -25.14 9.38 -3.71
CA ASN A 178 -23.77 8.92 -3.42
C ASN A 178 -22.75 9.49 -4.42
N THR A 179 -22.82 10.79 -4.68
CA THR A 179 -21.88 11.49 -5.58
C THR A 179 -20.46 11.33 -5.08
N ALA A 180 -19.55 10.96 -5.98
CA ALA A 180 -18.12 10.73 -5.71
C ALA A 180 -17.84 9.69 -4.59
N ARG A 181 -18.81 8.84 -4.24
CA ARG A 181 -18.65 7.69 -3.32
C ARG A 181 -18.01 8.13 -1.99
N LYS A 182 -17.01 7.36 -1.46
CA LYS A 182 -16.35 7.62 -0.17
C LYS A 182 -15.74 9.02 -0.08
N SER A 183 -15.00 9.47 -1.10
CA SER A 183 -14.39 10.82 -1.08
C SER A 183 -15.44 11.92 -1.00
N GLY A 184 -16.51 11.85 -1.81
CA GLY A 184 -17.61 12.79 -1.75
C GLY A 184 -18.43 12.69 -0.46
N ASN A 185 -18.43 11.52 0.20
CA ASN A 185 -19.06 11.35 1.50
C ASN A 185 -18.28 12.09 2.61
N ILE A 186 -16.96 12.02 2.58
CA ILE A 186 -16.07 12.75 3.48
C ILE A 186 -16.13 14.26 3.18
N GLU A 187 -16.14 14.65 1.91
CA GLU A 187 -16.27 16.05 1.48
C GLU A 187 -17.59 16.68 2.00
N ASP A 188 -18.73 15.97 1.88
CA ASP A 188 -20.02 16.41 2.41
C ASP A 188 -19.97 16.58 3.93
N PHE A 189 -19.31 15.69 4.68
CA PHE A 189 -19.04 15.85 6.10
C PHE A 189 -18.23 17.13 6.38
N CYS A 190 -17.13 17.32 5.68
CA CYS A 190 -16.26 18.47 5.86
C CYS A 190 -16.98 19.79 5.63
N ASN A 191 -17.83 19.86 4.60
CA ASN A 191 -18.60 21.04 4.25
C ASN A 191 -19.70 21.38 5.28
N LYS A 192 -20.31 20.36 5.93
CA LYS A 192 -21.43 20.56 6.85
C LYS A 192 -21.00 20.70 8.32
N TRP A 193 -20.04 19.91 8.75
CA TRP A 193 -19.63 19.81 10.16
C TRP A 193 -18.12 19.99 10.39
N GLY A 194 -17.32 20.01 9.33
CA GLY A 194 -15.87 20.05 9.43
C GLY A 194 -15.32 21.22 10.22
N ALA A 195 -16.02 22.38 10.23
CA ALA A 195 -15.60 23.56 10.97
C ALA A 195 -15.52 23.35 12.50
N ALA A 196 -16.22 22.35 13.05
CA ALA A 196 -16.19 22.02 14.48
C ALA A 196 -14.97 21.18 14.88
N TYR A 197 -14.19 20.67 13.92
CA TYR A 197 -13.10 19.72 14.14
C TYR A 197 -11.81 20.21 13.49
N ALA A 198 -10.70 20.13 14.23
CA ALA A 198 -9.39 20.41 13.67
C ALA A 198 -8.89 19.27 12.77
N SER A 199 -9.28 18.03 13.09
CA SER A 199 -8.84 16.81 12.42
C SER A 199 -9.96 15.80 12.32
N MET A 200 -9.82 14.85 11.39
CA MET A 200 -10.70 13.71 11.23
C MET A 200 -9.88 12.42 11.10
N ILE A 201 -10.28 11.35 11.79
CA ILE A 201 -9.75 10.00 11.60
C ILE A 201 -10.68 9.29 10.63
N VAL A 202 -10.17 8.88 9.48
CA VAL A 202 -10.94 8.17 8.45
C VAL A 202 -10.70 6.67 8.59
N LEU A 203 -11.80 5.94 8.72
CA LEU A 203 -11.83 4.48 8.86
C LEU A 203 -12.54 3.84 7.65
N ASP A 204 -12.42 2.54 7.50
CA ASP A 204 -13.31 1.69 6.68
C ASP A 204 -14.24 0.92 7.59
N ALA A 205 -15.32 0.36 7.06
CA ALA A 205 -16.34 -0.36 7.82
C ALA A 205 -15.79 -1.58 8.60
N ASP A 206 -14.68 -2.15 8.14
CA ASP A 206 -13.95 -3.27 8.75
C ASP A 206 -12.75 -2.83 9.60
N SER A 207 -12.50 -1.51 9.70
CA SER A 207 -11.40 -0.97 10.49
C SER A 207 -11.65 -1.10 11.98
N LEU A 208 -10.59 -1.45 12.70
CA LEU A 208 -10.53 -1.42 14.17
C LEU A 208 -9.25 -0.72 14.61
N MET A 209 -9.36 0.25 15.54
CA MET A 209 -8.21 1.00 16.02
C MET A 209 -8.23 1.17 17.54
N ASN A 210 -7.09 0.96 18.18
CA ASN A 210 -6.97 1.16 19.63
C ASN A 210 -7.17 2.65 19.99
N GLY A 211 -7.83 2.90 21.11
CA GLY A 211 -8.05 4.26 21.65
C GLY A 211 -6.75 5.02 21.86
N SER A 212 -5.72 4.35 22.37
CA SER A 212 -4.37 4.91 22.52
C SER A 212 -3.74 5.33 21.19
N THR A 213 -4.00 4.59 20.11
CA THR A 213 -3.49 4.95 18.77
C THR A 213 -4.22 6.17 18.22
N MET A 214 -5.55 6.23 18.35
CA MET A 214 -6.36 7.38 17.96
C MET A 214 -5.93 8.65 18.71
N LEU A 215 -5.78 8.55 20.04
CA LEU A 215 -5.25 9.64 20.86
C LEU A 215 -3.86 10.08 20.39
N ARG A 216 -2.97 9.11 20.16
CA ARG A 216 -1.60 9.41 19.72
C ARG A 216 -1.55 10.12 18.38
N MET A 217 -2.39 9.71 17.42
CA MET A 217 -2.53 10.39 16.13
C MET A 217 -2.98 11.84 16.30
N ALA A 218 -3.99 12.09 17.14
CA ALA A 218 -4.48 13.45 17.40
C ALA A 218 -3.39 14.33 18.06
N GLN A 219 -2.68 13.83 19.07
CA GLN A 219 -1.55 14.51 19.70
C GLN A 219 -0.45 14.89 18.70
N LEU A 220 -0.08 13.94 17.82
CA LEU A 220 0.93 14.18 16.79
C LEU A 220 0.44 15.18 15.74
N MET A 221 -0.84 15.13 15.38
CA MET A 221 -1.43 16.09 14.44
C MET A 221 -1.43 17.51 15.02
N GLU A 222 -1.73 17.69 16.30
CA GLU A 222 -1.65 18.99 16.97
C GLU A 222 -0.21 19.50 17.07
N ALA A 223 0.74 18.65 17.44
CA ALA A 223 2.14 19.00 17.59
C ALA A 223 2.85 19.33 16.27
N ASN A 224 2.25 18.95 15.13
CA ASN A 224 2.82 19.16 13.80
C ASN A 224 1.86 19.98 12.91
N PRO A 225 1.84 21.31 13.01
CA PRO A 225 0.87 22.16 12.31
C PRO A 225 0.90 22.04 10.78
N LYS A 226 2.01 21.62 10.19
CA LYS A 226 2.17 21.38 8.75
C LYS A 226 1.82 19.94 8.30
N ALA A 227 1.48 19.06 9.24
CA ALA A 227 0.99 17.74 8.90
C ALA A 227 -0.45 17.82 8.38
N GLY A 228 -0.67 17.32 7.15
CA GLY A 228 -1.99 17.16 6.55
C GLY A 228 -2.54 15.76 6.77
N ILE A 229 -1.67 14.74 6.71
CA ILE A 229 -2.03 13.33 6.93
C ILE A 229 -1.00 12.68 7.85
N ILE A 230 -1.47 11.88 8.81
CA ILE A 230 -0.66 10.94 9.59
C ILE A 230 -1.37 9.58 9.57
N GLN A 231 -0.70 8.57 9.02
CA GLN A 231 -1.24 7.24 8.83
C GLN A 231 -0.52 6.21 9.71
N ALA A 232 -1.29 5.34 10.37
CA ALA A 232 -0.81 4.13 11.02
C ALA A 232 -0.94 2.94 10.04
N PRO A 233 0.13 2.11 9.86
CA PRO A 233 0.01 0.94 8.99
C PRO A 233 -0.98 -0.06 9.61
N PRO A 234 -2.06 -0.46 8.89
CA PRO A 234 -3.01 -1.43 9.41
C PRO A 234 -2.42 -2.85 9.37
N MET A 235 -2.77 -3.64 10.36
CA MET A 235 -2.52 -5.09 10.39
C MET A 235 -3.81 -5.83 10.06
N THR A 236 -3.72 -6.80 9.16
CA THR A 236 -4.85 -7.67 8.81
C THR A 236 -5.12 -8.67 9.94
N VAL A 237 -6.40 -8.80 10.33
CA VAL A 237 -6.86 -9.66 11.44
C VAL A 237 -8.21 -10.31 11.15
N ASN A 238 -8.69 -11.13 12.07
CA ASN A 238 -10.09 -11.58 12.19
C ASN A 238 -10.62 -12.49 11.06
N LYS A 239 -9.75 -13.23 10.35
CA LYS A 239 -10.20 -14.24 9.36
C LYS A 239 -9.48 -15.57 9.59
N ASN A 240 -10.21 -16.68 9.39
CA ASN A 240 -9.77 -18.04 9.75
C ASN A 240 -9.41 -18.92 8.56
N SER A 241 -9.74 -18.54 7.32
CA SER A 241 -9.37 -19.30 6.14
C SER A 241 -7.85 -19.40 6.00
N LEU A 242 -7.34 -20.45 5.38
CA LEU A 242 -5.90 -20.65 5.17
C LEU A 242 -5.28 -19.47 4.41
N PHE A 243 -5.95 -18.98 3.35
CA PHE A 243 -5.51 -17.84 2.58
C PHE A 243 -5.38 -16.58 3.44
N ALA A 244 -6.42 -16.25 4.21
CA ALA A 244 -6.43 -15.07 5.07
C ALA A 244 -5.42 -15.19 6.22
N ARG A 245 -5.28 -16.36 6.83
CA ARG A 245 -4.25 -16.59 7.88
C ARG A 245 -2.84 -16.38 7.37
N MET A 246 -2.57 -16.74 6.11
CA MET A 246 -1.27 -16.46 5.48
C MET A 246 -1.05 -14.97 5.25
N GLN A 247 -2.07 -14.25 4.76
CA GLN A 247 -2.03 -12.79 4.61
C GLN A 247 -1.77 -12.11 5.96
N GLN A 248 -2.49 -12.50 7.01
CA GLN A 248 -2.31 -12.00 8.37
C GLN A 248 -0.90 -12.30 8.92
N PHE A 249 -0.39 -13.50 8.67
CA PHE A 249 0.96 -13.88 9.06
C PHE A 249 2.01 -13.03 8.34
N ALA A 250 1.89 -12.87 7.03
CA ALA A 250 2.78 -12.04 6.20
C ALA A 250 2.76 -10.57 6.67
N GLY A 251 1.56 -9.99 6.88
CA GLY A 251 1.39 -8.65 7.42
C GLY A 251 2.05 -8.46 8.78
N LYS A 252 1.92 -9.44 9.68
CA LYS A 252 2.49 -9.38 11.03
C LYS A 252 4.01 -9.52 11.05
N VAL A 253 4.59 -10.36 10.20
CA VAL A 253 6.02 -10.67 10.21
C VAL A 253 6.81 -9.73 9.30
N TYR A 254 6.30 -9.46 8.10
CA TYR A 254 7.00 -8.67 7.08
C TYR A 254 6.53 -7.20 7.03
N GLY A 255 5.27 -6.94 7.38
CA GLY A 255 4.68 -5.60 7.38
C GLY A 255 5.52 -4.54 8.09
N PRO A 256 6.08 -4.81 9.28
CA PRO A 256 6.91 -3.84 9.99
C PRO A 256 8.14 -3.39 9.23
N ILE A 257 8.89 -4.27 8.57
CA ILE A 257 10.08 -3.88 7.80
C ILE A 257 9.72 -3.13 6.53
N VAL A 258 8.60 -3.51 5.89
CA VAL A 258 8.11 -2.85 4.68
C VAL A 258 7.65 -1.42 5.00
N SER A 259 6.80 -1.25 6.01
CA SER A 259 6.32 0.08 6.43
C SER A 259 7.45 0.99 6.92
N ALA A 260 8.42 0.45 7.70
CA ALA A 260 9.60 1.20 8.11
C ALA A 260 10.49 1.58 6.92
N GLY A 261 10.63 0.70 5.93
CA GLY A 261 11.38 0.96 4.70
C GLY A 261 10.74 2.04 3.84
N LEU A 262 9.42 2.00 3.69
CA LEU A 262 8.66 3.06 3.02
C LEU A 262 8.84 4.39 3.76
N ALA A 263 8.60 4.42 5.07
CA ALA A 263 8.77 5.62 5.90
C ALA A 263 10.20 6.18 5.84
N TYR A 264 11.22 5.31 5.67
CA TYR A 264 12.62 5.73 5.59
C TYR A 264 12.88 6.71 4.45
N TRP A 265 12.40 6.46 3.25
CA TRP A 265 12.67 7.31 2.09
C TRP A 265 11.56 8.31 1.78
N GLN A 266 10.31 8.01 2.19
CA GLN A 266 9.16 8.89 2.01
C GLN A 266 9.23 10.09 2.96
N VAL A 267 9.55 9.85 4.23
CA VAL A 267 9.54 10.87 5.29
C VAL A 267 8.16 11.55 5.32
N GLY A 268 8.06 12.86 5.20
CA GLY A 268 6.80 13.61 5.15
C GLY A 268 6.17 13.75 3.75
N ASP A 269 6.64 12.97 2.76
CA ASP A 269 6.04 12.86 1.43
C ASP A 269 5.39 11.48 1.22
N SER A 270 4.81 10.92 2.29
CA SER A 270 4.21 9.59 2.24
C SER A 270 2.95 9.57 1.39
N ASN A 271 2.55 8.36 1.01
CA ASN A 271 1.27 8.10 0.37
C ASN A 271 0.17 7.94 1.43
N TYR A 272 -1.10 7.91 1.00
CA TYR A 272 -2.26 7.61 1.82
C TYR A 272 -2.95 6.35 1.27
N TRP A 273 -3.40 5.46 2.15
CA TRP A 273 -4.01 4.17 1.79
C TRP A 273 -5.52 4.14 1.94
N GLY A 274 -6.14 5.31 2.18
CA GLY A 274 -7.58 5.49 2.17
C GLY A 274 -8.29 5.34 3.51
N HIS A 275 -7.63 4.76 4.52
CA HIS A 275 -8.21 4.56 5.86
C HIS A 275 -7.13 4.48 6.95
N ASN A 276 -7.55 4.36 8.20
CA ASN A 276 -6.69 4.28 9.39
C ASN A 276 -5.66 5.41 9.47
N ALA A 277 -6.10 6.60 9.14
CA ALA A 277 -5.30 7.80 9.12
C ALA A 277 -6.06 8.98 9.73
N ILE A 278 -5.32 9.89 10.37
CA ILE A 278 -5.83 11.18 10.76
C ILE A 278 -5.48 12.22 9.69
N ILE A 279 -6.46 13.01 9.30
CA ILE A 279 -6.35 14.04 8.27
C ILE A 279 -6.74 15.38 8.88
N ARG A 280 -5.96 16.42 8.61
CA ARG A 280 -6.31 17.80 9.02
C ARG A 280 -7.46 18.30 8.16
N VAL A 281 -8.57 18.70 8.77
CA VAL A 281 -9.79 19.12 8.07
C VAL A 281 -9.51 20.30 7.13
N SER A 282 -8.77 21.32 7.59
CA SER A 282 -8.41 22.47 6.75
C SER A 282 -7.56 22.08 5.53
N ALA A 283 -6.63 21.14 5.68
CA ALA A 283 -5.83 20.65 4.56
C ALA A 283 -6.69 19.89 3.53
N PHE A 284 -7.63 19.08 4.00
CA PHE A 284 -8.56 18.35 3.14
C PHE A 284 -9.46 19.29 2.35
N ILE A 285 -10.13 20.23 3.01
CA ILE A 285 -11.02 21.21 2.38
C ILE A 285 -10.25 22.04 1.34
N GLN A 286 -9.03 22.48 1.69
CA GLN A 286 -8.21 23.29 0.80
C GLN A 286 -7.74 22.55 -0.45
N CYS A 287 -7.49 21.23 -0.37
CA CYS A 287 -6.73 20.52 -1.37
C CYS A 287 -7.50 19.40 -2.09
N CYS A 288 -8.47 18.75 -1.45
CA CYS A 288 -9.01 17.46 -1.89
C CYS A 288 -10.31 17.54 -2.71
N GLY A 289 -10.59 18.67 -3.36
CA GLY A 289 -11.61 18.73 -4.41
C GLY A 289 -11.20 17.89 -5.62
N LEU A 290 -11.69 16.63 -5.70
CA LEU A 290 -11.29 15.70 -6.74
C LEU A 290 -12.00 16.00 -8.07
N PRO A 291 -11.26 16.21 -9.17
CA PRO A 291 -11.88 16.41 -10.49
C PRO A 291 -12.42 15.10 -11.05
N VAL A 292 -13.42 15.20 -11.89
CA VAL A 292 -13.84 14.10 -12.76
C VAL A 292 -12.88 14.01 -13.93
N LEU A 293 -12.27 12.86 -14.16
CA LEU A 293 -11.31 12.67 -15.25
C LEU A 293 -12.02 12.70 -16.60
N PRO A 294 -11.45 13.40 -17.62
CA PRO A 294 -12.04 13.47 -18.94
C PRO A 294 -12.05 12.13 -19.65
N GLY A 295 -13.08 11.91 -20.49
CA GLY A 295 -13.28 10.70 -21.27
C GLY A 295 -14.11 9.64 -20.56
N LYS A 296 -14.28 8.49 -21.23
CA LYS A 296 -15.08 7.37 -20.73
C LYS A 296 -14.25 6.46 -19.82
N ALA A 297 -14.94 5.71 -18.93
CA ALA A 297 -14.34 4.60 -18.20
C ALA A 297 -13.72 3.58 -19.19
N PRO A 298 -12.65 2.88 -18.82
CA PRO A 298 -12.08 2.75 -17.46
C PRO A 298 -11.13 3.88 -17.03
N PHE A 299 -10.56 4.67 -17.96
CA PHE A 299 -9.58 5.72 -17.66
C PHE A 299 -10.18 7.08 -17.31
N GLY A 300 -11.46 7.33 -17.64
CA GLY A 300 -12.21 8.54 -17.34
C GLY A 300 -13.22 8.33 -16.20
N GLY A 301 -13.97 9.40 -15.86
CA GLY A 301 -14.97 9.38 -14.80
C GLY A 301 -14.40 9.69 -13.41
N HIS A 302 -15.13 9.28 -12.37
CA HIS A 302 -14.66 9.48 -10.99
C HIS A 302 -13.40 8.69 -10.69
N ILE A 303 -12.48 9.29 -9.93
CA ILE A 303 -11.23 8.67 -9.51
C ILE A 303 -11.54 7.56 -8.50
N LEU A 304 -11.13 6.32 -8.79
CA LEU A 304 -11.43 5.16 -7.95
C LEU A 304 -10.43 4.98 -6.79
N SER A 305 -9.12 5.13 -7.06
CA SER A 305 -8.08 5.18 -6.01
C SER A 305 -7.79 6.64 -5.67
N HIS A 306 -8.77 7.27 -5.03
CA HIS A 306 -8.76 8.69 -4.69
C HIS A 306 -7.73 9.04 -3.61
N ASP A 307 -7.41 8.11 -2.74
CA ASP A 307 -6.50 8.17 -1.62
C ASP A 307 -5.09 8.62 -2.03
N PHE A 308 -4.50 7.99 -3.04
CA PHE A 308 -3.21 8.40 -3.64
C PHE A 308 -3.25 9.83 -4.15
N VAL A 309 -4.38 10.21 -4.76
CA VAL A 309 -4.56 11.55 -5.32
C VAL A 309 -4.74 12.59 -4.23
N GLU A 310 -5.51 12.29 -3.18
CA GLU A 310 -5.67 13.14 -2.01
C GLU A 310 -4.32 13.43 -1.34
N ALA A 311 -3.49 12.41 -1.11
CA ALA A 311 -2.13 12.59 -0.59
C ALA A 311 -1.28 13.50 -1.49
N ALA A 312 -1.34 13.29 -2.82
CA ALA A 312 -0.61 14.10 -3.78
C ALA A 312 -1.09 15.56 -3.83
N LEU A 313 -2.39 15.81 -3.70
CA LEU A 313 -3.00 17.14 -3.66
C LEU A 313 -2.68 17.86 -2.35
N ILE A 314 -2.80 17.19 -1.21
CA ILE A 314 -2.41 17.70 0.11
C ILE A 314 -0.92 18.09 0.07
N ARG A 315 -0.08 17.24 -0.51
CA ARG A 315 1.35 17.55 -0.67
C ARG A 315 1.59 18.73 -1.59
N ARG A 316 0.85 18.86 -2.70
CA ARG A 316 0.88 20.02 -3.60
C ARG A 316 0.43 21.29 -2.90
N GLY A 317 -0.52 21.21 -1.98
CA GLY A 317 -1.00 22.32 -1.15
C GLY A 317 -0.03 22.78 -0.06
N GLY A 318 1.16 22.15 0.03
CA GLY A 318 2.18 22.56 1.02
C GLY A 318 2.05 21.88 2.38
N TRP A 319 1.25 20.83 2.49
CA TRP A 319 1.13 19.99 3.69
C TRP A 319 1.99 18.74 3.59
N SER A 320 2.37 18.16 4.71
CA SER A 320 3.10 16.88 4.74
C SER A 320 2.16 15.70 4.97
N ALA A 321 2.52 14.55 4.42
CA ALA A 321 1.84 13.27 4.66
C ALA A 321 2.85 12.25 5.25
N TRP A 322 2.47 11.60 6.35
CA TRP A 322 3.35 10.75 7.14
C TRP A 322 2.82 9.33 7.26
N LEU A 323 3.69 8.35 7.04
CA LEU A 323 3.48 6.97 7.46
C LEU A 323 4.32 6.72 8.71
N LEU A 324 3.68 6.36 9.81
CA LEU A 324 4.34 6.17 11.10
C LEU A 324 4.25 4.70 11.57
N PRO A 325 5.27 3.87 11.28
CA PRO A 325 5.31 2.47 11.69
C PRO A 325 5.34 2.26 13.22
N GLU A 326 5.60 3.31 13.97
CA GLU A 326 5.57 3.33 15.44
C GLU A 326 4.14 3.27 15.99
N LEU A 327 3.15 3.73 15.24
CA LEU A 327 1.74 3.68 15.62
C LEU A 327 1.20 2.27 15.41
N LYS A 328 1.10 1.52 16.50
CA LYS A 328 0.55 0.16 16.55
C LYS A 328 -0.92 0.20 16.97
N GLY A 329 -1.65 -0.90 16.78
CA GLY A 329 -3.07 -0.96 17.19
C GLY A 329 -4.02 -0.41 16.13
N SER A 330 -3.63 -0.50 14.89
CA SER A 330 -4.43 -0.23 13.70
C SER A 330 -4.69 -1.56 12.98
N TYR A 331 -5.94 -1.90 12.72
CA TYR A 331 -6.34 -3.21 12.20
C TYR A 331 -7.37 -3.06 11.08
N GLU A 332 -7.38 -4.03 10.18
CA GLU A 332 -8.35 -4.19 9.09
C GLU A 332 -8.62 -5.68 8.83
N GLU A 333 -9.70 -6.00 8.14
CA GLU A 333 -9.94 -7.37 7.68
C GLU A 333 -9.40 -7.60 6.27
N CYS A 334 -8.96 -8.84 5.98
CA CYS A 334 -8.59 -9.23 4.62
C CYS A 334 -9.68 -10.10 3.99
N PRO A 335 -9.74 -10.18 2.64
CA PRO A 335 -10.62 -11.12 1.97
C PRO A 335 -10.37 -12.57 2.41
N PRO A 336 -11.42 -13.36 2.64
CA PRO A 336 -11.27 -14.73 3.13
C PRO A 336 -10.71 -15.68 2.08
N THR A 337 -10.94 -15.42 0.79
CA THR A 337 -10.49 -16.30 -0.31
C THR A 337 -9.67 -15.54 -1.34
N MET A 338 -8.91 -16.29 -2.16
CA MET A 338 -8.16 -15.73 -3.29
C MET A 338 -9.09 -15.10 -4.35
N ILE A 339 -10.30 -15.63 -4.52
CA ILE A 339 -11.28 -15.09 -5.50
C ILE A 339 -11.80 -13.74 -5.02
N ASP A 340 -12.15 -13.62 -3.74
CA ASP A 340 -12.58 -12.34 -3.16
C ASP A 340 -11.45 -11.32 -3.20
N PHE A 341 -10.22 -11.76 -2.93
CA PHE A 341 -9.03 -10.93 -3.07
C PHE A 341 -8.87 -10.43 -4.50
N ALA A 342 -8.96 -11.31 -5.51
CA ALA A 342 -8.87 -10.95 -6.91
C ALA A 342 -9.99 -9.97 -7.34
N GLY A 343 -11.20 -10.13 -6.82
CA GLY A 343 -12.32 -9.20 -7.05
C GLY A 343 -12.04 -7.81 -6.50
N ARG A 344 -11.45 -7.70 -5.30
CA ARG A 344 -11.00 -6.43 -4.71
C ARG A 344 -9.84 -5.83 -5.51
N ASP A 345 -8.85 -6.65 -5.86
CA ASP A 345 -7.64 -6.27 -6.56
C ASP A 345 -7.94 -5.73 -7.97
N ARG A 346 -8.94 -6.29 -8.67
CA ARG A 346 -9.42 -5.79 -9.96
C ARG A 346 -9.88 -4.34 -9.90
N ARG A 347 -10.60 -3.95 -8.84
CA ARG A 347 -11.05 -2.55 -8.65
C ARG A 347 -9.88 -1.61 -8.38
N TRP A 348 -8.94 -2.04 -7.54
CA TRP A 348 -7.72 -1.28 -7.27
C TRP A 348 -6.84 -1.15 -8.51
N CYS A 349 -6.76 -2.20 -9.34
CA CYS A 349 -6.08 -2.15 -10.63
C CYS A 349 -6.63 -1.02 -11.51
N GLN A 350 -7.95 -0.93 -11.69
CA GLN A 350 -8.54 0.14 -12.50
C GLN A 350 -8.24 1.53 -11.91
N GLY A 351 -8.36 1.70 -10.58
CA GLY A 351 -8.05 2.96 -9.93
C GLY A 351 -6.58 3.38 -10.11
N ASN A 352 -5.65 2.43 -9.99
CA ASN A 352 -4.24 2.70 -10.21
C ASN A 352 -3.91 2.97 -11.69
N MET A 353 -4.60 2.34 -12.66
CA MET A 353 -4.43 2.66 -14.07
C MET A 353 -4.92 4.08 -14.42
N GLN A 354 -5.93 4.61 -13.72
CA GLN A 354 -6.34 6.02 -13.87
C GLN A 354 -5.22 7.00 -13.52
N HIS A 355 -4.29 6.61 -12.63
CA HIS A 355 -3.16 7.45 -12.23
C HIS A 355 -2.23 7.79 -13.41
N ILE A 356 -2.23 7.03 -14.51
CA ILE A 356 -1.47 7.37 -15.74
C ILE A 356 -1.83 8.78 -16.24
N LYS A 357 -3.12 9.15 -16.17
CA LYS A 357 -3.58 10.49 -16.55
C LYS A 357 -3.24 11.56 -15.52
N ILE A 358 -3.18 11.17 -14.24
CA ILE A 358 -3.01 12.10 -13.13
C ILE A 358 -1.53 12.45 -12.94
N MET A 359 -0.62 11.47 -13.11
CA MET A 359 0.81 11.67 -12.85
C MET A 359 1.49 12.73 -13.73
N ILE A 360 0.90 13.05 -14.89
CA ILE A 360 1.39 14.11 -15.80
C ILE A 360 0.90 15.51 -15.39
N SER A 361 0.02 15.63 -14.39
CA SER A 361 -0.54 16.92 -13.94
C SER A 361 0.56 17.85 -13.42
N LYS A 362 0.40 19.15 -13.71
CA LYS A 362 1.35 20.19 -13.28
C LYS A 362 1.31 20.40 -11.77
N GLY A 363 2.47 20.72 -11.18
CA GLY A 363 2.60 21.10 -9.76
C GLY A 363 2.63 19.92 -8.78
N LEU A 364 2.57 18.66 -9.24
CA LEU A 364 2.72 17.50 -8.37
C LEU A 364 4.18 17.35 -7.90
N HIS A 365 4.34 17.01 -6.63
CA HIS A 365 5.65 16.72 -6.06
C HIS A 365 6.27 15.46 -6.73
N PRO A 366 7.59 15.41 -6.99
CA PRO A 366 8.23 14.26 -7.63
C PRO A 366 7.97 12.93 -6.92
N VAL A 367 7.97 12.92 -5.58
CA VAL A 367 7.68 11.71 -4.80
C VAL A 367 6.24 11.24 -4.99
N SER A 368 5.27 12.15 -5.13
CA SER A 368 3.88 11.77 -5.44
C SER A 368 3.79 11.07 -6.81
N ARG A 369 4.58 11.50 -7.79
CA ARG A 369 4.67 10.80 -9.09
C ARG A 369 5.29 9.40 -8.94
N ILE A 370 6.30 9.24 -8.06
CA ILE A 370 6.84 7.92 -7.73
C ILE A 370 5.76 7.04 -7.11
N HIS A 371 4.91 7.56 -6.21
CA HIS A 371 3.80 6.80 -5.64
C HIS A 371 2.80 6.35 -6.70
N PHE A 372 2.43 7.21 -7.64
CA PHE A 372 1.58 6.81 -8.78
C PHE A 372 2.26 5.74 -9.64
N THR A 373 3.56 5.89 -9.93
CA THR A 373 4.32 4.87 -10.67
C THR A 373 4.34 3.54 -9.92
N ILE A 374 4.53 3.54 -8.59
CA ILE A 374 4.48 2.33 -7.76
C ILE A 374 3.10 1.70 -7.83
N GLY A 375 2.02 2.48 -7.72
CA GLY A 375 0.65 1.98 -7.85
C GLY A 375 0.36 1.35 -9.21
N ILE A 376 0.79 1.99 -10.30
CA ILE A 376 0.66 1.46 -11.67
C ILE A 376 1.50 0.19 -11.83
N MET A 377 2.76 0.21 -11.40
CA MET A 377 3.67 -0.94 -11.52
C MET A 377 3.25 -2.13 -10.66
N SER A 378 2.50 -1.92 -9.57
CA SER A 378 1.95 -3.03 -8.77
C SER A 378 1.06 -3.97 -9.60
N TYR A 379 0.52 -3.50 -10.72
CA TYR A 379 -0.30 -4.28 -11.64
C TYR A 379 0.41 -4.54 -12.98
N LEU A 380 1.09 -3.54 -13.55
CA LEU A 380 1.80 -3.72 -14.83
C LEU A 380 2.99 -4.70 -14.72
N SER A 381 3.58 -4.87 -13.54
CA SER A 381 4.66 -5.86 -13.34
C SER A 381 4.23 -7.28 -13.71
N SER A 382 2.95 -7.64 -13.53
CA SER A 382 2.43 -8.98 -13.84
C SER A 382 2.40 -9.28 -15.35
N PRO A 383 1.77 -8.48 -16.23
CA PRO A 383 1.87 -8.72 -17.67
C PRO A 383 3.30 -8.55 -18.22
N ILE A 384 4.13 -7.67 -17.62
CA ILE A 384 5.55 -7.55 -18.00
C ILE A 384 6.30 -8.86 -17.68
N TRP A 385 6.06 -9.43 -16.50
CA TRP A 385 6.65 -10.71 -16.11
C TRP A 385 6.12 -11.85 -16.99
N LEU A 386 4.82 -11.89 -17.27
CA LEU A 386 4.23 -12.86 -18.21
C LEU A 386 4.88 -12.77 -19.60
N CYS A 387 5.02 -11.57 -20.15
CA CYS A 387 5.71 -11.35 -21.43
C CYS A 387 7.18 -11.82 -21.37
N PHE A 388 7.89 -11.55 -20.28
CA PHE A 388 9.27 -12.02 -20.08
C PHE A 388 9.36 -13.54 -20.14
N LEU A 389 8.45 -14.25 -19.47
CA LEU A 389 8.38 -15.71 -19.49
C LEU A 389 8.03 -16.26 -20.87
N LEU A 390 7.03 -15.66 -21.55
CA LEU A 390 6.59 -16.10 -22.89
C LEU A 390 7.68 -15.89 -23.95
N VAL A 391 8.37 -14.74 -23.92
CA VAL A 391 9.49 -14.49 -24.85
C VAL A 391 10.65 -15.46 -24.56
N GLY A 392 10.96 -15.71 -23.28
CA GLY A 392 11.96 -16.68 -22.88
C GLY A 392 11.62 -18.10 -23.37
N LEU A 393 10.35 -18.52 -23.22
CA LEU A 393 9.85 -19.79 -23.72
C LEU A 393 9.93 -19.87 -25.26
N ALA A 394 9.54 -18.80 -25.96
CA ALA A 394 9.60 -18.73 -27.42
C ALA A 394 11.05 -18.86 -27.93
N ILE A 395 12.03 -18.26 -27.24
CA ILE A 395 13.45 -18.40 -27.57
C ILE A 395 13.90 -19.87 -27.35
N ALA A 396 13.50 -20.48 -26.25
CA ALA A 396 13.86 -21.87 -25.95
C ALA A 396 13.28 -22.86 -26.99
N LEU A 397 11.98 -22.72 -27.29
CA LEU A 397 11.31 -23.53 -28.30
C LEU A 397 11.87 -23.27 -29.71
N GLY A 398 12.16 -22.01 -30.05
CA GLY A 398 12.77 -21.67 -31.33
C GLY A 398 14.11 -22.39 -31.55
N ARG A 399 14.89 -22.56 -30.52
CA ARG A 399 16.18 -23.28 -30.61
C ARG A 399 16.03 -24.80 -30.75
N GLU A 400 14.95 -25.37 -30.21
CA GLU A 400 14.65 -26.77 -30.40
C GLU A 400 14.22 -27.06 -31.85
N PHE A 401 13.39 -26.20 -32.43
CA PHE A 401 12.87 -26.38 -33.80
C PHE A 401 13.83 -25.87 -34.88
N PHE A 402 14.68 -24.88 -34.56
CA PHE A 402 15.65 -24.25 -35.47
C PHE A 402 17.02 -24.31 -34.81
N PRO A 403 17.73 -25.41 -34.87
CA PRO A 403 19.03 -25.54 -34.24
C PRO A 403 20.03 -24.56 -34.85
N PRO A 404 20.99 -24.06 -34.06
CA PRO A 404 21.96 -23.08 -34.52
C PRO A 404 22.83 -23.63 -35.65
N VAL A 405 23.11 -22.80 -36.66
CA VAL A 405 24.04 -23.13 -37.74
C VAL A 405 25.45 -22.97 -37.24
N TYR A 406 26.17 -24.09 -37.13
CA TYR A 406 27.53 -24.09 -36.61
C TYR A 406 28.57 -23.56 -37.65
N PHE A 407 28.25 -23.59 -38.91
CA PHE A 407 29.08 -23.11 -40.01
C PHE A 407 28.29 -22.07 -40.82
N PRO A 408 28.23 -20.82 -40.34
CA PRO A 408 27.44 -19.77 -40.99
C PRO A 408 27.99 -19.30 -42.33
N GLU A 409 29.28 -19.53 -42.58
CA GLU A 409 29.93 -19.18 -43.83
C GLU A 409 30.52 -20.41 -44.50
N VAL A 410 30.44 -20.48 -45.84
CA VAL A 410 30.85 -21.65 -46.67
C VAL A 410 32.36 -21.98 -46.56
N ARG A 411 33.18 -21.13 -45.95
CA ARG A 411 34.66 -21.29 -45.84
C ARG A 411 35.22 -21.23 -44.43
N THR A 412 34.38 -21.35 -43.40
CA THR A 412 34.91 -21.42 -42.02
C THR A 412 35.35 -22.83 -41.68
N LEU A 413 36.65 -22.98 -41.33
CA LEU A 413 37.25 -24.26 -40.92
C LEU A 413 36.83 -24.72 -39.52
N PHE A 414 36.35 -23.77 -38.69
CA PHE A 414 35.96 -24.01 -37.31
C PHE A 414 34.50 -23.70 -37.08
N PRO A 415 33.74 -24.54 -36.31
CA PRO A 415 32.39 -24.26 -35.97
C PRO A 415 32.27 -23.05 -35.00
N THR A 416 31.30 -22.19 -35.25
CA THR A 416 30.90 -21.14 -34.30
C THR A 416 29.93 -21.76 -33.28
N TRP A 417 30.47 -22.06 -32.09
CA TRP A 417 29.63 -22.58 -31.00
C TRP A 417 28.78 -21.47 -30.41
N PRO A 418 27.47 -21.67 -30.23
CA PRO A 418 26.64 -20.73 -29.48
C PRO A 418 27.11 -20.69 -28.03
N ILE A 419 27.57 -19.54 -27.60
CA ILE A 419 28.04 -19.34 -26.22
C ILE A 419 26.79 -19.21 -25.34
N PHE A 420 26.62 -20.13 -24.40
CA PHE A 420 25.60 -20.09 -23.37
C PHE A 420 26.28 -19.96 -21.99
N ASP A 421 26.16 -18.79 -21.38
CA ASP A 421 26.69 -18.54 -20.03
C ASP A 421 25.76 -19.15 -18.95
N LYS A 422 25.87 -20.48 -18.76
CA LYS A 422 25.11 -21.22 -17.77
C LYS A 422 25.35 -20.70 -16.34
N ILE A 423 26.60 -20.38 -16.01
CA ILE A 423 26.97 -19.92 -14.66
C ILE A 423 26.34 -18.55 -14.41
N GLY A 424 26.43 -17.63 -15.37
CA GLY A 424 25.81 -16.32 -15.28
C GLY A 424 24.29 -16.36 -15.16
N THR A 425 23.65 -17.26 -15.90
CA THR A 425 22.19 -17.49 -15.80
C THR A 425 21.78 -17.96 -14.40
N ILE A 426 22.48 -18.97 -13.86
CA ILE A 426 22.22 -19.46 -12.51
C ILE A 426 22.48 -18.37 -11.45
N ALA A 427 23.58 -17.62 -11.59
CA ALA A 427 23.92 -16.54 -10.67
C ALA A 427 22.83 -15.45 -10.64
N LEU A 428 22.35 -15.00 -11.81
CA LEU A 428 21.26 -14.02 -11.89
C LEU A 428 19.96 -14.56 -11.28
N PHE A 429 19.61 -15.83 -11.51
CA PHE A 429 18.47 -16.47 -10.91
C PHE A 429 18.60 -16.49 -9.37
N VAL A 430 19.75 -16.93 -8.85
CA VAL A 430 20.00 -17.00 -7.41
C VAL A 430 19.95 -15.60 -6.77
N ILE A 431 20.53 -14.58 -7.41
CA ILE A 431 20.50 -13.19 -6.93
C ILE A 431 19.04 -12.69 -6.91
N SER A 432 18.27 -12.94 -7.96
CA SER A 432 16.85 -12.52 -8.02
C SER A 432 16.03 -13.20 -6.93
N MET A 433 16.20 -14.50 -6.72
CA MET A 433 15.53 -15.25 -5.64
C MET A 433 15.97 -14.75 -4.25
N PHE A 434 17.25 -14.50 -4.07
CA PHE A 434 17.77 -13.90 -2.84
C PHE A 434 17.08 -12.56 -2.55
N MET A 435 17.01 -11.66 -3.53
CA MET A 435 16.36 -10.34 -3.35
C MET A 435 14.87 -10.44 -3.05
N LEU A 436 14.18 -11.47 -3.56
CA LEU A 436 12.77 -11.71 -3.26
C LEU A 436 12.54 -12.31 -1.88
N ILE A 437 13.39 -13.24 -1.45
CA ILE A 437 13.15 -14.07 -0.27
C ILE A 437 13.84 -13.49 0.97
N PHE A 438 15.02 -12.90 0.85
CA PHE A 438 15.81 -12.41 1.99
C PHE A 438 15.06 -11.41 2.88
N PRO A 439 14.25 -10.45 2.35
CA PRO A 439 13.45 -9.56 3.19
C PRO A 439 12.51 -10.32 4.15
N LYS A 440 12.00 -11.50 3.78
CA LYS A 440 11.16 -12.32 4.65
C LYS A 440 11.94 -12.81 5.89
N PHE A 441 13.19 -13.20 5.70
CA PHE A 441 14.08 -13.55 6.83
C PHE A 441 14.43 -12.35 7.70
N LEU A 442 14.65 -11.17 7.11
CA LEU A 442 14.85 -9.94 7.88
C LEU A 442 13.62 -9.61 8.74
N GLY A 443 12.42 -9.78 8.19
CA GLY A 443 11.16 -9.64 8.92
C GLY A 443 11.04 -10.63 10.08
N LEU A 444 11.37 -11.90 9.84
CA LEU A 444 11.41 -12.93 10.88
C LEU A 444 12.37 -12.56 12.03
N ILE A 445 13.57 -12.09 11.72
CA ILE A 445 14.54 -11.65 12.72
C ILE A 445 13.94 -10.53 13.59
N ILE A 446 13.36 -9.50 13.00
CA ILE A 446 12.71 -8.40 13.74
C ILE A 446 11.55 -8.94 14.59
N TYR A 447 10.71 -9.83 14.05
CA TYR A 447 9.59 -10.45 14.76
C TYR A 447 10.07 -11.21 16.02
N LEU A 448 11.11 -12.02 15.88
CA LEU A 448 11.68 -12.79 17.00
C LEU A 448 12.33 -11.87 18.06
N LEU A 449 13.08 -10.84 17.61
CA LEU A 449 13.68 -9.87 18.51
C LEU A 449 12.62 -9.06 19.29
N GLN A 450 11.51 -8.69 18.66
CA GLN A 450 10.41 -8.00 19.33
C GLN A 450 9.72 -8.89 20.36
N ASN A 451 9.43 -10.15 20.02
CA ASN A 451 8.84 -11.10 20.97
C ASN A 451 9.76 -11.37 22.17
N ARG A 452 11.06 -11.50 21.96
CA ARG A 452 12.05 -11.63 23.04
C ARG A 452 11.99 -10.44 24.02
N ARG A 453 11.92 -9.23 23.49
CA ARG A 453 11.85 -8.00 24.30
C ARG A 453 10.57 -7.88 25.12
N HIS A 454 9.48 -8.50 24.71
CA HIS A 454 8.22 -8.52 25.45
C HIS A 454 8.05 -9.75 26.34
N GLY A 455 9.12 -10.52 26.59
CA GLY A 455 9.07 -11.72 27.42
C GLY A 455 8.26 -12.89 26.85
N ARG A 456 7.90 -12.83 25.54
CA ARG A 456 7.08 -13.84 24.85
C ARG A 456 7.90 -14.87 24.08
N GLN A 457 9.18 -15.00 24.39
CA GLN A 457 10.04 -15.95 23.69
C GLN A 457 9.88 -17.35 24.30
N SER A 458 9.54 -18.33 23.45
CA SER A 458 9.64 -19.76 23.73
C SER A 458 10.33 -20.46 22.56
N PRO A 459 10.99 -21.62 22.77
CA PRO A 459 11.53 -22.42 21.67
C PRO A 459 10.46 -22.81 20.65
N ASP A 460 9.25 -23.11 21.12
CA ASP A 460 8.11 -23.50 20.26
C ASP A 460 7.61 -22.34 19.41
N LEU A 461 7.54 -21.12 19.96
CA LEU A 461 7.21 -19.92 19.18
C LEU A 461 8.25 -19.69 18.08
N THR A 462 9.52 -19.85 18.39
CA THR A 462 10.61 -19.67 17.41
C THR A 462 10.53 -20.72 16.31
N ARG A 463 10.40 -22.00 16.66
CA ARG A 463 10.25 -23.10 15.70
C ARG A 463 8.99 -22.93 14.86
N GLY A 464 7.87 -22.56 15.47
CA GLY A 464 6.61 -22.29 14.79
C GLY A 464 6.71 -21.14 13.77
N ALA A 465 7.35 -20.03 14.17
CA ALA A 465 7.56 -18.88 13.27
C ALA A 465 8.44 -19.23 12.06
N VAL A 466 9.56 -19.96 12.28
CA VAL A 466 10.43 -20.41 11.18
C VAL A 466 9.69 -21.32 10.23
N LYS A 467 8.98 -22.34 10.74
CA LYS A 467 8.17 -23.25 9.90
C LYS A 467 7.11 -22.49 9.10
N SER A 468 6.44 -21.52 9.72
CA SER A 468 5.42 -20.71 9.06
C SER A 468 6.00 -19.82 7.96
N VAL A 469 7.20 -19.25 8.13
CA VAL A 469 7.87 -18.49 7.07
C VAL A 469 8.23 -19.39 5.89
N LEU A 470 8.78 -20.58 6.15
CA LEU A 470 9.12 -21.53 5.08
C LEU A 470 7.88 -21.97 4.31
N LEU A 471 6.79 -22.32 5.02
CA LEU A 471 5.52 -22.68 4.40
C LEU A 471 4.95 -21.51 3.59
N GLU A 472 4.96 -20.29 4.14
CA GLU A 472 4.48 -19.09 3.46
C GLU A 472 5.28 -18.82 2.18
N ILE A 473 6.61 -19.00 2.18
CA ILE A 473 7.45 -18.85 0.97
C ILE A 473 6.98 -19.82 -0.12
N VAL A 474 6.77 -21.08 0.23
CA VAL A 474 6.32 -22.11 -0.74
C VAL A 474 4.93 -21.75 -1.31
N VAL A 475 3.98 -21.42 -0.43
CA VAL A 475 2.61 -21.13 -0.88
C VAL A 475 2.57 -19.81 -1.67
N SER A 476 3.32 -18.78 -1.28
CA SER A 476 3.45 -17.54 -2.05
C SER A 476 4.03 -17.78 -3.45
N ALA A 477 5.03 -18.66 -3.55
CA ALA A 477 5.62 -19.04 -4.83
C ALA A 477 4.61 -19.76 -5.75
N LEU A 478 3.76 -20.61 -5.19
CA LEU A 478 2.67 -21.29 -5.94
C LEU A 478 1.53 -20.32 -6.32
N GLN A 479 1.24 -19.32 -5.48
CA GLN A 479 0.21 -18.33 -5.76
C GLN A 479 0.66 -17.27 -6.78
N ALA A 480 1.96 -16.99 -6.88
CA ALA A 480 2.48 -15.92 -7.73
C ALA A 480 2.08 -16.05 -9.22
N PRO A 481 2.18 -17.23 -9.89
CA PRO A 481 1.73 -17.37 -11.27
C PRO A 481 0.22 -17.18 -11.42
N ILE A 482 -0.59 -17.61 -10.44
CA ILE A 482 -2.04 -17.45 -10.46
C ILE A 482 -2.40 -15.96 -10.40
N MET A 483 -1.80 -15.22 -9.46
CA MET A 483 -2.01 -13.78 -9.35
C MET A 483 -1.48 -13.02 -10.56
N MET A 484 -0.35 -13.45 -11.15
CA MET A 484 0.16 -12.90 -12.40
C MET A 484 -0.88 -13.01 -13.53
N MET A 485 -1.55 -14.15 -13.67
CA MET A 485 -2.60 -14.34 -14.67
C MET A 485 -3.82 -13.46 -14.40
N PHE A 486 -4.30 -13.37 -13.14
CA PHE A 486 -5.41 -12.49 -12.78
C PHE A 486 -5.08 -11.03 -13.09
N GLN A 487 -3.95 -10.53 -12.63
CA GLN A 487 -3.58 -9.12 -12.81
C GLN A 487 -3.30 -8.81 -14.28
N SER A 488 -2.69 -9.72 -15.04
CA SER A 488 -2.51 -9.56 -16.49
C SER A 488 -3.85 -9.45 -17.21
N LYS A 489 -4.83 -10.30 -16.84
CA LYS A 489 -6.20 -10.22 -17.35
C LYS A 489 -6.84 -8.86 -17.01
N PHE A 490 -6.73 -8.39 -15.77
CA PHE A 490 -7.32 -7.12 -15.35
C PHE A 490 -6.73 -5.93 -16.12
N VAL A 491 -5.41 -5.91 -16.27
CA VAL A 491 -4.72 -4.87 -17.07
C VAL A 491 -5.19 -4.92 -18.52
N PHE A 492 -5.25 -6.10 -19.13
CA PHE A 492 -5.75 -6.27 -20.50
C PHE A 492 -7.20 -5.79 -20.66
N GLU A 493 -8.10 -6.17 -19.75
CA GLU A 493 -9.50 -5.71 -19.77
C GLU A 493 -9.60 -4.19 -19.69
N ILE A 494 -8.80 -3.53 -18.84
CA ILE A 494 -8.79 -2.07 -18.73
C ILE A 494 -8.31 -1.42 -20.02
N PHE A 495 -7.23 -1.91 -20.63
CA PHE A 495 -6.71 -1.34 -21.89
C PHE A 495 -7.63 -1.60 -23.09
N THR A 496 -8.45 -2.65 -23.04
CA THR A 496 -9.50 -2.93 -24.06
C THR A 496 -10.84 -2.24 -23.79
N GLY A 497 -10.90 -1.39 -22.74
CA GLY A 497 -12.08 -0.53 -22.49
C GLY A 497 -13.14 -1.14 -21.57
N HIS A 498 -12.87 -2.28 -20.93
CA HIS A 498 -13.80 -2.91 -19.99
C HIS A 498 -13.66 -2.31 -18.59
N ALA A 499 -14.66 -1.56 -18.16
CA ALA A 499 -14.72 -0.97 -16.83
C ALA A 499 -15.25 -1.95 -15.77
N VAL A 500 -14.80 -1.78 -14.53
CA VAL A 500 -15.28 -2.57 -13.37
C VAL A 500 -16.46 -1.86 -12.73
N SER A 501 -17.56 -2.60 -12.48
CA SER A 501 -18.67 -2.13 -11.64
C SER A 501 -18.32 -2.23 -10.16
N TRP A 502 -18.85 -1.30 -9.36
CA TRP A 502 -18.71 -1.34 -7.91
C TRP A 502 -19.77 -2.27 -7.31
N ASN A 503 -19.36 -3.42 -6.82
CA ASN A 503 -20.21 -4.30 -6.00
C ASN A 503 -19.64 -4.34 -4.58
N THR A 504 -20.51 -4.25 -3.57
CA THR A 504 -20.13 -4.41 -2.16
C THR A 504 -19.56 -5.81 -1.95
N GLN A 505 -18.46 -5.92 -1.23
CA GLN A 505 -17.98 -7.22 -0.77
C GLN A 505 -18.80 -7.59 0.47
N ILE A 506 -19.83 -8.39 0.28
CA ILE A 506 -20.52 -9.06 1.39
C ILE A 506 -19.65 -10.26 1.74
N PHE A 507 -18.77 -10.12 2.72
CA PHE A 507 -18.10 -11.27 3.30
C PHE A 507 -19.13 -12.04 4.11
N SER A 508 -19.61 -13.16 3.57
CA SER A 508 -20.45 -14.09 4.35
C SER A 508 -19.65 -14.53 5.60
N ILE A 509 -20.24 -14.33 6.75
CA ILE A 509 -19.78 -14.91 8.01
C ILE A 509 -20.01 -16.42 7.90
N THR A 510 -19.00 -17.18 7.50
CA THR A 510 -18.94 -18.65 7.68
C THR A 510 -17.79 -18.97 8.60
#